data_0b94ddacc8324bf11322b1e737eb95f9
#
_entry.id   0b94ddacc8324bf11322b1e737eb95f9
#
_cell.length_a   1.000
_cell.length_b   1.000
_cell.length_c   1.000
_cell.angle_alpha   90.00
_cell.angle_beta   90.00
_cell.angle_gamma   90.00
#
_symmetry.space_group_name_H-M   'P 1'
#
loop_
_entity.id
_entity.type
_entity.pdbx_description
1 polymer ?
#
loop_
_entity_poly.entity_id
_entity_poly.type
_entity_poly.pdbx_seq_one_letter_code
_entity_poly.pdbx_strand_id
1 'polypeptide(L)'
;MQGNAVDLSAFAGETYDITLLLGPMYHLFTREEQLAALREAVRVTKKGGIVVVAYCMGDASILSYGFIRGKVHEIIEKCMLDPVTFETFSNPWDLFELYRKENIDELRRQLPVSQLHFVATDGYTNHIRDTVDAMDDKTYEVFLNYHFATCERPDMIGYSHHTIDVFRKDG
;
A
#
# COMPACT_ATOMS: atom_id res chain seq x y z
N MET A 1 -1.07 -0.57 24.07
CA MET A 1 -0.04 0.50 24.19
C MET A 1 -0.15 1.36 22.94
N GLN A 2 -0.15 2.67 23.08
CA GLN A 2 -0.04 3.58 21.94
C GLN A 2 1.46 3.78 21.65
N GLY A 3 1.86 3.81 20.39
CA GLY A 3 3.25 3.95 19.96
C GLY A 3 3.39 4.62 18.62
N ASN A 4 4.63 4.79 18.15
CA ASN A 4 4.96 5.32 16.85
C ASN A 4 5.65 4.21 16.04
N ALA A 5 5.22 3.98 14.80
CA ALA A 5 5.78 2.93 13.95
C ALA A 5 7.27 3.11 13.63
N VAL A 6 7.78 4.34 13.65
CA VAL A 6 9.20 4.64 13.41
C VAL A 6 10.08 4.38 14.63
N ASP A 7 9.49 4.14 15.81
CA ASP A 7 10.19 3.83 17.06
C ASP A 7 9.40 2.79 17.85
N LEU A 8 9.81 1.54 17.75
CA LEU A 8 9.29 0.41 18.51
C LEU A 8 10.30 -0.06 19.61
N SER A 9 11.17 0.83 20.09
CA SER A 9 12.21 0.53 21.08
C SER A 9 11.68 -0.08 22.38
N ALA A 10 10.40 0.18 22.73
CA ALA A 10 9.70 -0.43 23.84
C ALA A 10 9.51 -1.96 23.69
N PHE A 11 9.70 -2.51 22.49
CA PHE A 11 9.59 -3.93 22.19
C PHE A 11 10.97 -4.51 21.87
N ALA A 12 11.29 -5.66 22.48
CA ALA A 12 12.50 -6.38 22.15
C ALA A 12 12.49 -6.83 20.67
N GLY A 13 13.67 -6.97 20.07
CA GLY A 13 13.81 -7.59 18.76
C GLY A 13 13.37 -9.06 18.79
N GLU A 14 12.96 -9.57 17.62
CA GLU A 14 12.59 -10.99 17.46
C GLU A 14 11.53 -11.49 18.43
N THR A 15 10.53 -10.64 18.67
CA THR A 15 9.44 -10.94 19.63
C THR A 15 8.24 -11.59 18.95
N TYR A 16 7.88 -11.11 17.75
CA TYR A 16 6.62 -11.47 17.09
C TYR A 16 6.83 -12.43 15.92
N ASP A 17 5.91 -13.36 15.75
CA ASP A 17 5.89 -14.26 14.58
C ASP A 17 5.33 -13.55 13.35
N ILE A 18 4.40 -12.60 13.56
CA ILE A 18 3.78 -11.78 12.52
C ILE A 18 3.73 -10.34 13.01
N THR A 19 4.12 -9.39 12.16
CA THR A 19 4.00 -7.95 12.40
C THR A 19 3.15 -7.31 11.29
N LEU A 20 2.13 -6.56 11.69
CA LEU A 20 1.23 -5.86 10.79
C LEU A 20 1.53 -4.36 10.80
N LEU A 21 1.86 -3.79 9.64
CA LEU A 21 2.10 -2.37 9.41
C LEU A 21 1.00 -1.86 8.44
N LEU A 22 -0.25 -1.84 8.91
CA LEU A 22 -1.45 -1.62 8.09
C LEU A 22 -1.99 -0.18 8.20
N GLY A 23 -1.15 0.82 8.09
CA GLY A 23 -1.58 2.21 8.19
C GLY A 23 -0.43 3.21 8.15
N PRO A 24 0.65 2.98 8.89
CA PRO A 24 1.70 3.96 9.03
C PRO A 24 2.31 4.44 7.71
N MET A 25 2.49 3.56 6.71
CA MET A 25 3.22 3.90 5.49
C MET A 25 2.62 5.07 4.71
N TYR A 26 1.31 5.21 4.67
CA TYR A 26 0.67 6.33 3.98
C TYR A 26 0.51 7.59 4.85
N HIS A 27 1.13 7.61 6.04
CA HIS A 27 1.27 8.77 6.92
C HIS A 27 2.73 9.16 7.18
N LEU A 28 3.68 8.53 6.49
CA LEU A 28 5.10 8.81 6.56
C LEU A 28 5.57 9.38 5.22
N PHE A 29 5.91 10.67 5.21
CA PHE A 29 6.13 11.44 3.99
C PHE A 29 7.60 11.54 3.59
N THR A 30 8.52 11.07 4.43
CA THR A 30 9.94 11.03 4.11
C THR A 30 10.46 9.61 3.97
N ARG A 31 11.41 9.43 3.07
CA ARG A 31 12.07 8.13 2.85
C ARG A 31 12.70 7.58 4.12
N GLU A 32 13.25 8.45 4.94
CA GLU A 32 13.89 8.14 6.22
C GLU A 32 12.87 7.54 7.20
N GLU A 33 11.71 8.17 7.35
CA GLU A 33 10.63 7.68 8.24
C GLU A 33 10.06 6.36 7.73
N GLN A 34 9.82 6.25 6.42
CA GLN A 34 9.34 5.03 5.79
C GLN A 34 10.27 3.85 6.07
N LEU A 35 11.58 4.05 5.86
CA LEU A 35 12.60 3.02 6.15
C LEU A 35 12.75 2.73 7.65
N ALA A 36 12.62 3.75 8.51
CA ALA A 36 12.65 3.54 9.96
C ALA A 36 11.50 2.64 10.40
N ALA A 37 10.26 2.92 9.97
CA ALA A 37 9.10 2.08 10.30
C ALA A 37 9.23 0.64 9.80
N LEU A 38 9.69 0.46 8.55
CA LEU A 38 9.92 -0.86 7.99
C LEU A 38 11.03 -1.63 8.72
N ARG A 39 12.14 -0.97 9.07
CA ARG A 39 13.24 -1.58 9.84
C ARG A 39 12.79 -1.97 11.24
N GLU A 40 12.00 -1.16 11.91
CA GLU A 40 11.45 -1.47 13.22
C GLU A 40 10.47 -2.66 13.14
N ALA A 41 9.59 -2.70 12.14
CA ALA A 41 8.72 -3.86 11.92
C ALA A 41 9.53 -5.14 11.70
N VAL A 42 10.58 -5.09 10.88
CA VAL A 42 11.49 -6.24 10.65
C VAL A 42 12.28 -6.59 11.94
N ARG A 43 12.75 -5.60 12.70
CA ARG A 43 13.51 -5.82 13.93
C ARG A 43 12.72 -6.59 14.97
N VAL A 44 11.44 -6.19 15.21
CA VAL A 44 10.60 -6.84 16.22
C VAL A 44 10.05 -8.19 15.76
N THR A 45 10.06 -8.47 14.46
CA THR A 45 9.67 -9.77 13.92
C THR A 45 10.80 -10.77 14.09
N LYS A 46 10.47 -12.02 14.47
CA LYS A 46 11.42 -13.14 14.56
C LYS A 46 12.00 -13.49 13.19
N LYS A 47 13.17 -14.11 13.19
CA LYS A 47 13.74 -14.74 11.97
C LYS A 47 12.76 -15.76 11.39
N GLY A 48 12.54 -15.70 10.07
CA GLY A 48 11.54 -16.50 9.39
C GLY A 48 10.09 -16.05 9.60
N GLY A 49 9.85 -15.06 10.45
CA GLY A 49 8.54 -14.47 10.68
C GLY A 49 8.08 -13.57 9.54
N ILE A 50 6.82 -13.17 9.58
CA ILE A 50 6.13 -12.48 8.49
C ILE A 50 5.89 -11.02 8.85
N VAL A 51 6.14 -10.13 7.90
CA VAL A 51 5.73 -8.72 7.97
C VAL A 51 4.72 -8.46 6.85
N VAL A 52 3.64 -7.79 7.20
CA VAL A 52 2.56 -7.40 6.28
C VAL A 52 2.45 -5.89 6.27
N VAL A 53 2.62 -5.27 5.11
CA VAL A 53 2.65 -3.81 4.97
C VAL A 53 1.59 -3.35 3.99
N ALA A 54 0.75 -2.38 4.38
CA ALA A 54 -0.24 -1.79 3.48
C ALA A 54 0.27 -0.46 2.90
N TYR A 55 -0.06 -0.24 1.63
CA TYR A 55 0.25 0.99 0.88
C TYR A 55 -0.99 1.52 0.16
N CYS A 56 -1.05 2.85 -0.04
CA CYS A 56 -2.01 3.50 -0.93
C CYS A 56 -1.35 3.75 -2.30
N MET A 57 -2.05 3.41 -3.39
CA MET A 57 -1.50 3.45 -4.74
C MET A 57 -1.86 4.74 -5.47
N GLY A 58 -0.83 5.40 -6.06
CA GLY A 58 -0.98 6.68 -6.74
C GLY A 58 -1.80 6.60 -8.02
N ASP A 59 -1.52 5.63 -8.89
CA ASP A 59 -2.20 5.53 -10.19
C ASP A 59 -3.71 5.30 -10.05
N ALA A 60 -4.14 4.46 -9.11
CA ALA A 60 -5.55 4.27 -8.80
C ALA A 60 -6.21 5.54 -8.25
N SER A 61 -5.48 6.30 -7.41
CA SER A 61 -5.94 7.58 -6.87
C SER A 61 -6.07 8.65 -7.96
N ILE A 62 -5.12 8.73 -8.89
CA ILE A 62 -5.20 9.62 -10.05
C ILE A 62 -6.45 9.30 -10.88
N LEU A 63 -6.69 8.01 -11.18
CA LEU A 63 -7.84 7.60 -11.96
C LEU A 63 -9.15 7.98 -11.25
N SER A 64 -9.30 7.61 -9.99
CA SER A 64 -10.56 7.82 -9.24
C SER A 64 -10.79 9.28 -8.86
N TYR A 65 -9.82 9.93 -8.26
CA TYR A 65 -9.95 11.30 -7.78
C TYR A 65 -9.72 12.32 -8.91
N GLY A 66 -8.65 12.14 -9.69
CA GLY A 66 -8.28 13.04 -10.78
C GLY A 66 -9.30 13.01 -11.90
N PHE A 67 -9.49 11.87 -12.54
CA PHE A 67 -10.30 11.77 -13.76
C PHE A 67 -11.78 11.51 -13.47
N ILE A 68 -12.13 10.48 -12.70
CA ILE A 68 -13.55 10.11 -12.48
C ILE A 68 -14.28 11.23 -11.73
N ARG A 69 -13.65 11.85 -10.70
CA ARG A 69 -14.22 12.98 -9.97
C ARG A 69 -13.92 14.35 -10.58
N GLY A 70 -13.20 14.42 -11.71
CA GLY A 70 -12.91 15.65 -12.44
C GLY A 70 -11.95 16.61 -11.71
N LYS A 71 -11.06 16.10 -10.84
CA LYS A 71 -10.16 16.92 -10.01
C LYS A 71 -8.73 17.03 -10.57
N VAL A 72 -8.47 16.51 -11.77
CA VAL A 72 -7.11 16.43 -12.33
C VAL A 72 -6.42 17.80 -12.42
N HIS A 73 -7.12 18.83 -12.88
CA HIS A 73 -6.54 20.16 -12.97
C HIS A 73 -6.26 20.78 -11.59
N GLU A 74 -7.15 20.56 -10.62
CA GLU A 74 -6.98 21.03 -9.25
C GLU A 74 -5.71 20.43 -8.60
N ILE A 75 -5.48 19.11 -8.76
CA ILE A 75 -4.29 18.46 -8.17
C ILE A 75 -3.00 18.84 -8.88
N ILE A 76 -3.04 19.16 -10.20
CA ILE A 76 -1.89 19.71 -10.93
C ILE A 76 -1.58 21.13 -10.44
N GLU A 77 -2.58 22.01 -10.32
CA GLU A 77 -2.41 23.39 -9.82
C GLU A 77 -1.84 23.43 -8.40
N LYS A 78 -2.19 22.43 -7.56
CA LYS A 78 -1.65 22.27 -6.20
C LYS A 78 -0.29 21.59 -6.17
N CYS A 79 0.33 21.30 -7.30
CA CYS A 79 1.60 20.57 -7.41
C CYS A 79 1.59 19.18 -6.74
N MET A 80 0.42 18.55 -6.67
CA MET A 80 0.26 17.19 -6.14
C MET A 80 0.40 16.11 -7.22
N LEU A 81 0.40 16.51 -8.49
CA LEU A 81 0.56 15.65 -9.66
C LEU A 81 1.42 16.34 -10.69
N ASP A 82 2.49 15.69 -11.14
CA ASP A 82 3.26 16.13 -12.31
C ASP A 82 2.45 15.85 -13.59
N PRO A 83 2.18 16.85 -14.43
CA PRO A 83 1.34 16.66 -15.63
C PRO A 83 2.05 15.93 -16.78
N VAL A 84 3.34 15.64 -16.65
CA VAL A 84 4.16 14.98 -17.68
C VAL A 84 4.48 13.53 -17.29
N THR A 85 4.95 13.33 -16.06
CA THR A 85 5.34 12.02 -15.54
C THR A 85 4.20 11.29 -14.84
N PHE A 86 3.14 12.04 -14.47
CA PHE A 86 2.03 11.58 -13.63
C PHE A 86 2.51 11.02 -12.29
N GLU A 87 3.62 11.52 -11.80
CA GLU A 87 4.11 11.22 -10.46
C GLU A 87 3.33 12.02 -9.43
N THR A 88 2.93 11.37 -8.34
CA THR A 88 2.19 12.02 -7.25
C THR A 88 3.16 12.55 -6.21
N PHE A 89 2.86 13.74 -5.66
CA PHE A 89 3.62 14.36 -4.59
C PHE A 89 2.70 14.62 -3.40
N SER A 90 2.99 13.95 -2.30
CA SER A 90 2.30 14.15 -1.04
C SER A 90 3.13 15.03 -0.12
N ASN A 91 2.47 15.65 0.84
CA ASN A 91 3.11 16.46 1.87
C ASN A 91 2.41 16.23 3.22
N PRO A 92 2.97 16.64 4.37
CA PRO A 92 2.39 16.39 5.68
C PRO A 92 0.98 16.96 5.92
N TRP A 93 0.49 17.82 5.05
CA TRP A 93 -0.86 18.40 5.11
C TRP A 93 -1.87 17.58 4.31
N ASP A 94 -1.40 16.71 3.42
CA ASP A 94 -2.21 15.79 2.67
C ASP A 94 -2.55 14.56 3.52
N LEU A 95 -3.64 13.92 3.17
CA LEU A 95 -4.14 12.82 3.96
C LEU A 95 -3.27 11.57 3.86
N PHE A 96 -2.74 11.28 2.66
CA PHE A 96 -2.00 10.05 2.38
C PHE A 96 -0.76 10.30 1.53
N GLU A 97 0.32 9.57 1.86
CA GLU A 97 1.43 9.31 0.96
C GLU A 97 1.01 8.23 -0.04
N LEU A 98 1.23 8.49 -1.33
CA LEU A 98 0.84 7.61 -2.43
C LEU A 98 2.07 6.97 -3.07
N TYR A 99 1.98 5.69 -3.36
CA TYR A 99 3.10 4.91 -3.87
C TYR A 99 2.84 4.39 -5.28
N ARG A 100 3.92 4.20 -6.04
CA ARG A 100 3.99 3.27 -7.15
C ARG A 100 4.70 1.99 -6.69
N LYS A 101 4.48 0.89 -7.42
CA LYS A 101 5.09 -0.39 -7.06
C LYS A 101 6.61 -0.32 -7.02
N GLU A 102 7.21 0.46 -7.91
CA GLU A 102 8.66 0.68 -7.98
C GLU A 102 9.21 1.28 -6.68
N ASN A 103 8.52 2.27 -6.10
CA ASN A 103 8.89 2.89 -4.82
C ASN A 103 8.85 1.87 -3.68
N ILE A 104 7.81 1.02 -3.66
CA ILE A 104 7.66 -0.05 -2.65
C ILE A 104 8.79 -1.07 -2.79
N ASP A 105 9.08 -1.51 -4.02
CA ASP A 105 10.17 -2.45 -4.30
C ASP A 105 11.55 -1.90 -3.88
N GLU A 106 11.79 -0.61 -4.08
CA GLU A 106 13.02 0.05 -3.64
C GLU A 106 13.16 0.15 -2.12
N LEU A 107 12.05 0.36 -1.40
CA LEU A 107 12.04 0.32 0.06
C LEU A 107 12.37 -1.10 0.55
N ARG A 108 11.68 -2.11 0.02
CA ARG A 108 11.89 -3.51 0.42
C ARG A 108 13.29 -4.01 0.16
N ARG A 109 13.91 -3.66 -0.99
CA ARG A 109 15.31 -4.06 -1.32
C ARG A 109 16.35 -3.60 -0.29
N GLN A 110 16.02 -2.63 0.58
CA GLN A 110 16.92 -2.15 1.62
C GLN A 110 16.77 -2.90 2.95
N LEU A 111 15.96 -3.96 2.97
CA LEU A 111 15.65 -4.75 4.15
C LEU A 111 16.14 -6.19 3.96
N PRO A 112 16.54 -6.88 5.01
CA PRO A 112 16.90 -8.30 4.97
C PRO A 112 15.62 -9.17 4.96
N VAL A 113 14.93 -9.16 3.83
CA VAL A 113 13.62 -9.83 3.70
C VAL A 113 13.46 -10.42 2.30
N SER A 114 12.67 -11.49 2.21
CA SER A 114 12.24 -12.12 0.96
C SER A 114 10.75 -11.92 0.75
N GLN A 115 10.35 -11.35 -0.40
CA GLN A 115 8.94 -11.16 -0.75
C GLN A 115 8.24 -12.49 -0.92
N LEU A 116 7.05 -12.61 -0.35
CA LEU A 116 6.17 -13.76 -0.50
C LEU A 116 5.01 -13.44 -1.45
N HIS A 117 4.30 -12.35 -1.16
CA HIS A 117 3.12 -11.93 -1.91
C HIS A 117 3.12 -10.41 -2.10
N PHE A 118 2.52 -9.96 -3.20
CA PHE A 118 2.13 -8.57 -3.39
C PHE A 118 0.70 -8.55 -3.92
N VAL A 119 -0.22 -8.05 -3.11
CA VAL A 119 -1.65 -8.26 -3.30
C VAL A 119 -2.38 -6.94 -3.52
N ALA A 120 -3.16 -6.84 -4.58
CA ALA A 120 -4.17 -5.80 -4.78
C ALA A 120 -5.38 -6.12 -3.88
N THR A 121 -5.61 -5.33 -2.81
CA THR A 121 -6.63 -5.67 -1.81
C THR A 121 -8.05 -5.39 -2.25
N ASP A 122 -8.25 -4.35 -3.02
CA ASP A 122 -9.56 -3.90 -3.51
C ASP A 122 -9.70 -3.95 -5.05
N GLY A 123 -8.60 -4.16 -5.78
CA GLY A 123 -8.61 -4.30 -7.24
C GLY A 123 -9.38 -3.16 -7.92
N TYR A 124 -10.35 -3.51 -8.77
CA TYR A 124 -11.21 -2.56 -9.45
C TYR A 124 -12.42 -2.08 -8.63
N THR A 125 -12.67 -2.65 -7.45
CA THR A 125 -13.90 -2.44 -6.68
C THR A 125 -14.25 -0.96 -6.50
N ASN A 126 -13.27 -0.13 -6.15
CA ASN A 126 -13.50 1.29 -5.93
C ASN A 126 -13.83 2.07 -7.22
N HIS A 127 -13.39 1.59 -8.39
CA HIS A 127 -13.69 2.24 -9.67
C HIS A 127 -15.09 1.91 -10.20
N ILE A 128 -15.64 0.76 -9.79
CA ILE A 128 -16.95 0.26 -10.23
C ILE A 128 -17.88 -0.01 -9.04
N ARG A 129 -17.75 0.79 -7.97
CA ARG A 129 -18.40 0.54 -6.69
C ARG A 129 -19.91 0.38 -6.82
N ASP A 130 -20.58 1.30 -7.52
CA ASP A 130 -22.03 1.25 -7.72
C ASP A 130 -22.47 -0.04 -8.44
N THR A 131 -21.63 -0.55 -9.37
CA THR A 131 -21.87 -1.82 -10.05
C THR A 131 -21.72 -3.00 -9.10
N VAL A 132 -20.68 -2.99 -8.26
CA VAL A 132 -20.45 -4.07 -7.27
C VAL A 132 -21.54 -4.07 -6.21
N ASP A 133 -21.92 -2.89 -5.70
CA ASP A 133 -22.96 -2.75 -4.68
C ASP A 133 -24.36 -3.16 -5.21
N ALA A 134 -24.57 -3.16 -6.53
CA ALA A 134 -25.81 -3.60 -7.18
C ALA A 134 -25.84 -5.09 -7.59
N MET A 135 -24.75 -5.85 -7.39
CA MET A 135 -24.68 -7.25 -7.72
C MET A 135 -25.61 -8.08 -6.83
N ASP A 136 -26.26 -9.08 -7.40
CA ASP A 136 -26.87 -10.14 -6.61
C ASP A 136 -25.81 -11.06 -5.99
N ASP A 137 -26.19 -11.86 -5.00
CA ASP A 137 -25.25 -12.72 -4.26
C ASP A 137 -24.47 -13.68 -5.17
N LYS A 138 -25.10 -14.23 -6.21
CA LYS A 138 -24.44 -15.16 -7.13
C LYS A 138 -23.41 -14.47 -8.01
N THR A 139 -23.74 -13.29 -8.52
CA THR A 139 -22.83 -12.46 -9.31
C THR A 139 -21.67 -11.99 -8.44
N TYR A 140 -21.95 -11.59 -7.19
CA TYR A 140 -20.91 -11.15 -6.25
C TYR A 140 -19.95 -12.27 -5.88
N GLU A 141 -20.44 -13.52 -5.70
CA GLU A 141 -19.56 -14.68 -5.47
C GLU A 141 -18.59 -14.92 -6.63
N VAL A 142 -19.07 -14.79 -7.88
CA VAL A 142 -18.21 -14.90 -9.07
C VAL A 142 -17.21 -13.75 -9.12
N PHE A 143 -17.63 -12.54 -8.79
CA PHE A 143 -16.75 -11.37 -8.71
C PHE A 143 -15.63 -11.56 -7.67
N LEU A 144 -15.95 -12.09 -6.48
CA LEU A 144 -14.94 -12.41 -5.45
C LEU A 144 -13.96 -13.47 -5.94
N ASN A 145 -14.44 -14.54 -6.58
CA ASN A 145 -13.58 -15.58 -7.14
C ASN A 145 -12.63 -15.02 -8.22
N TYR A 146 -13.15 -14.12 -9.08
CA TYR A 146 -12.34 -13.41 -10.05
C TYR A 146 -11.28 -12.53 -9.37
N HIS A 147 -11.66 -11.77 -8.34
CA HIS A 147 -10.74 -10.95 -7.58
C HIS A 147 -9.61 -11.80 -6.98
N PHE A 148 -9.93 -12.88 -6.27
CA PHE A 148 -8.91 -13.76 -5.68
C PHE A 148 -8.01 -14.43 -6.73
N ALA A 149 -8.53 -14.74 -7.92
CA ALA A 149 -7.72 -15.28 -9.01
C ALA A 149 -6.77 -14.27 -9.65
N THR A 150 -7.01 -12.96 -9.44
CA THR A 150 -6.29 -11.88 -10.14
C THR A 150 -5.54 -10.92 -9.23
N CYS A 151 -5.78 -10.93 -7.92
CA CYS A 151 -5.25 -9.93 -6.98
C CYS A 151 -3.72 -9.92 -6.84
N GLU A 152 -3.03 -10.96 -7.25
CA GLU A 152 -1.55 -11.01 -7.27
C GLU A 152 -0.96 -10.84 -8.68
N ARG A 153 -1.78 -10.59 -9.70
CA ARG A 153 -1.29 -10.39 -11.07
C ARG A 153 -0.58 -9.04 -11.20
N PRO A 154 0.72 -9.00 -11.62
CA PRO A 154 1.50 -7.76 -11.69
C PRO A 154 0.89 -6.70 -12.63
N ASP A 155 0.17 -7.14 -13.69
CA ASP A 155 -0.48 -6.28 -14.66
C ASP A 155 -1.80 -5.66 -14.16
N MET A 156 -2.28 -6.04 -12.96
CA MET A 156 -3.54 -5.56 -12.38
C MET A 156 -3.38 -4.79 -11.07
N ILE A 157 -2.19 -4.77 -10.50
CA ILE A 157 -1.93 -4.18 -9.18
C ILE A 157 -2.13 -2.66 -9.17
N GLY A 158 -1.71 -1.96 -10.22
CA GLY A 158 -1.77 -0.49 -10.29
C GLY A 158 -3.18 0.10 -10.24
N TYR A 159 -4.22 -0.67 -10.46
CA TYR A 159 -5.62 -0.22 -10.38
C TYR A 159 -6.24 -0.36 -8.98
N SER A 160 -5.57 -1.05 -8.06
CA SER A 160 -6.02 -1.15 -6.67
C SER A 160 -5.65 0.12 -5.90
N HIS A 161 -6.58 0.68 -5.10
CA HIS A 161 -6.27 1.83 -4.24
C HIS A 161 -5.35 1.44 -3.09
N HIS A 162 -5.48 0.20 -2.61
CA HIS A 162 -4.64 -0.33 -1.57
C HIS A 162 -3.99 -1.62 -2.03
N THR A 163 -2.76 -1.82 -1.58
CA THR A 163 -2.00 -3.05 -1.77
C THR A 163 -1.40 -3.51 -0.47
N ILE A 164 -1.14 -4.81 -0.38
CA ILE A 164 -0.41 -5.42 0.73
C ILE A 164 0.86 -6.07 0.18
N ASP A 165 2.01 -5.68 0.73
CA ASP A 165 3.28 -6.36 0.54
C ASP A 165 3.52 -7.30 1.72
N VAL A 166 3.66 -8.59 1.46
CA VAL A 166 3.90 -9.63 2.44
C VAL A 166 5.30 -10.18 2.23
N PHE A 167 6.13 -10.09 3.23
CA PHE A 167 7.49 -10.60 3.15
C PHE A 167 7.92 -11.33 4.42
N ARG A 168 8.89 -12.22 4.25
CA ARG A 168 9.51 -12.99 5.34
C ARG A 168 10.83 -12.34 5.72
N LYS A 169 11.07 -12.18 7.02
CA LYS A 169 12.39 -11.80 7.53
C LYS A 169 13.37 -12.93 7.30
N ASP A 170 14.50 -12.61 6.66
CA ASP A 170 15.57 -13.55 6.41
C ASP A 170 16.23 -14.03 7.72
N GLY A 171 16.86 -15.20 7.68
CA GLY A 171 17.44 -15.87 8.84
C GLY A 171 18.78 -15.28 9.31
#